data_d4c134eb4d4a2a0d0f3e59a1646ca211
#
_entry.id   d4c134eb4d4a2a0d0f3e59a1646ca211
#
_cell.length_a   1.000
_cell.length_b   1.000
_cell.length_c   1.000
_cell.angle_alpha   90.00
_cell.angle_beta   90.00
_cell.angle_gamma   90.00
#
_symmetry.space_group_name_H-M   'P 1'
#
loop_
_entity.id
_entity.type
_entity.pdbx_description
1 polymer ?
#
loop_
_entity_poly.entity_id
_entity_poly.type
_entity_poly.pdbx_seq_one_letter_code
_entity_poly.pdbx_strand_id
1 'polypeptide(L)'
;MKIGMVTDLHFGVKRASEIFLESQMKFFKEQFIPELIERNINTIIIPGDIFDNRLSSDNKILKAILDLFDNELKDFHIHILVGNHDSYLESSIHINSLRVFEFYKNVTVYDKNTSIELFGRKIFMCPWITNYETFLKELETLNEHDLCFGHFNFSNFLMHKDQETDHGISPELFYKKFKKTISGHFHTRSSKKFGESEIVYIGNPYHLTRTDIGDERGYSILDLDTLEIEYVENKKSIKFVKYNYPDFLNEEDISNNHVDIYV
;
A
#
# COMPACT_ATOMS: atom_id res chain seq x y z
N MET A 1 13.68 15.80 -3.64
CA MET A 1 12.30 15.92 -3.07
C MET A 1 11.79 14.54 -2.70
N LYS A 2 11.18 14.37 -1.49
CA LYS A 2 10.77 13.04 -1.00
C LYS A 2 9.25 12.94 -0.83
N ILE A 3 8.71 11.73 -1.02
CA ILE A 3 7.31 11.39 -0.76
C ILE A 3 7.21 10.14 0.11
N GLY A 4 6.23 10.12 1.02
CA GLY A 4 5.90 8.94 1.81
C GLY A 4 4.97 8.01 1.04
N MET A 5 5.14 6.71 1.19
CA MET A 5 4.32 5.70 0.51
C MET A 5 3.90 4.63 1.49
N VAL A 6 2.62 4.29 1.47
CA VAL A 6 2.03 3.21 2.25
C VAL A 6 0.85 2.63 1.46
N THR A 7 0.62 1.32 1.51
CA THR A 7 -0.41 0.65 0.71
C THR A 7 -1.01 -0.54 1.46
N ASP A 8 -2.12 -1.07 0.95
CA ASP A 8 -2.76 -2.28 1.47
C ASP A 8 -3.04 -2.18 2.98
N LEU A 9 -3.72 -1.08 3.34
CA LEU A 9 -4.00 -0.75 4.74
C LEU A 9 -5.05 -1.67 5.35
N HIS A 10 -5.99 -2.16 4.55
CA HIS A 10 -7.02 -3.11 4.95
C HIS A 10 -7.69 -2.76 6.29
N PHE A 11 -8.09 -1.49 6.45
CA PHE A 11 -8.88 -1.10 7.59
C PHE A 11 -10.20 -1.89 7.62
N GLY A 12 -10.48 -2.49 8.78
CA GLY A 12 -11.62 -3.39 8.93
C GLY A 12 -11.26 -4.88 8.85
N VAL A 13 -9.99 -5.21 8.69
CA VAL A 13 -9.50 -6.60 8.70
C VAL A 13 -9.95 -7.38 9.94
N LYS A 14 -10.04 -8.72 9.81
CA LYS A 14 -10.49 -9.60 10.89
C LYS A 14 -11.88 -9.22 11.44
N ARG A 15 -12.83 -8.94 10.54
CA ARG A 15 -14.22 -8.56 10.87
C ARG A 15 -14.29 -7.30 11.73
N ALA A 16 -13.58 -6.26 11.31
CA ALA A 16 -13.49 -4.98 12.00
C ALA A 16 -12.96 -5.10 13.44
N SER A 17 -11.95 -5.94 13.63
CA SER A 17 -11.32 -6.16 14.94
C SER A 17 -10.77 -4.87 15.53
N GLU A 18 -11.17 -4.58 16.77
CA GLU A 18 -10.72 -3.40 17.51
C GLU A 18 -9.21 -3.41 17.77
N ILE A 19 -8.66 -4.57 18.11
CA ILE A 19 -7.23 -4.76 18.35
C ILE A 19 -6.41 -4.42 17.10
N PHE A 20 -6.87 -4.85 15.90
CA PHE A 20 -6.20 -4.50 14.66
C PHE A 20 -6.34 -3.01 14.35
N LEU A 21 -7.53 -2.43 14.53
CA LEU A 21 -7.75 -1.00 14.32
C LEU A 21 -6.85 -0.15 15.21
N GLU A 22 -6.78 -0.44 16.51
CA GLU A 22 -5.91 0.26 17.45
C GLU A 22 -4.44 0.16 17.05
N SER A 23 -3.99 -1.03 16.65
CA SER A 23 -2.64 -1.27 16.18
C SER A 23 -2.32 -0.48 14.89
N GLN A 24 -3.26 -0.43 13.95
CA GLN A 24 -3.15 0.35 12.72
C GLN A 24 -3.08 1.85 13.04
N MET A 25 -3.96 2.36 13.91
CA MET A 25 -3.93 3.76 14.33
C MET A 25 -2.65 4.13 15.08
N LYS A 26 -2.13 3.22 15.90
CA LYS A 26 -0.85 3.41 16.60
C LYS A 26 0.30 3.58 15.61
N PHE A 27 0.37 2.77 14.56
CA PHE A 27 1.37 2.93 13.50
C PHE A 27 1.31 4.32 12.87
N PHE A 28 0.12 4.79 12.48
CA PHE A 28 -0.02 6.10 11.86
C PHE A 28 0.36 7.23 12.81
N LYS A 29 -0.15 7.22 14.05
CA LYS A 29 -0.01 8.32 15.00
C LYS A 29 1.35 8.37 15.71
N GLU A 30 1.99 7.22 15.93
CA GLU A 30 3.22 7.14 16.73
C GLU A 30 4.48 6.90 15.88
N GLN A 31 4.33 6.59 14.57
CA GLN A 31 5.49 6.35 13.73
C GLN A 31 5.37 7.04 12.36
N PHE A 32 4.46 6.59 11.49
CA PHE A 32 4.41 7.03 10.10
C PHE A 32 4.31 8.56 9.97
N ILE A 33 3.30 9.16 10.58
CA ILE A 33 3.07 10.61 10.49
C ILE A 33 4.19 11.41 11.17
N PRO A 34 4.59 11.11 12.44
CA PRO A 34 5.69 11.81 13.07
C PRO A 34 7.01 11.76 12.29
N GLU A 35 7.36 10.59 11.75
CA GLU A 35 8.60 10.46 10.97
C GLU A 35 8.55 11.23 9.63
N LEU A 36 7.38 11.29 8.97
CA LEU A 36 7.24 12.14 7.78
C LEU A 36 7.38 13.63 8.12
N ILE A 37 6.80 14.08 9.22
CA ILE A 37 6.93 15.47 9.70
C ILE A 37 8.40 15.80 10.01
N GLU A 38 9.09 14.95 10.77
CA GLU A 38 10.51 15.12 11.11
C GLU A 38 11.38 15.23 9.86
N ARG A 39 11.06 14.48 8.81
CA ARG A 39 11.79 14.46 7.54
C ARG A 39 11.32 15.55 6.57
N ASN A 40 10.40 16.43 6.97
CA ASN A 40 9.77 17.46 6.13
C ASN A 40 9.13 16.92 4.85
N ILE A 41 8.49 15.75 4.94
CA ILE A 41 7.75 15.11 3.87
C ILE A 41 6.26 15.42 4.06
N ASN A 42 5.67 16.14 3.12
CA ASN A 42 4.26 16.57 3.17
C ASN A 42 3.38 15.94 2.08
N THR A 43 3.91 15.02 1.32
CA THR A 43 3.18 14.34 0.24
C THR A 43 3.18 12.84 0.48
N ILE A 44 2.00 12.23 0.38
CA ILE A 44 1.78 10.80 0.58
C ILE A 44 1.12 10.21 -0.67
N ILE A 45 1.59 9.07 -1.12
CA ILE A 45 0.92 8.27 -2.15
C ILE A 45 0.50 6.93 -1.54
N ILE A 46 -0.77 6.57 -1.75
CA ILE A 46 -1.36 5.32 -1.28
C ILE A 46 -1.82 4.51 -2.51
N PRO A 47 -1.04 3.52 -2.94
CA PRO A 47 -1.34 2.69 -4.11
C PRO A 47 -2.50 1.69 -3.93
N GLY A 48 -3.55 2.04 -3.18
CA GLY A 48 -4.78 1.26 -3.08
C GLY A 48 -4.97 0.46 -1.80
N ASP A 49 -6.12 -0.18 -1.71
CA ASP A 49 -6.57 -1.08 -0.64
C ASP A 49 -6.55 -0.43 0.76
N ILE A 50 -7.26 0.70 0.88
CA ILE A 50 -7.49 1.34 2.19
C ILE A 50 -8.43 0.49 3.03
N PHE A 51 -9.53 0.01 2.46
CA PHE A 51 -10.52 -0.81 3.17
C PHE A 51 -10.31 -2.31 2.90
N ASP A 52 -10.64 -3.14 3.88
CA ASP A 52 -10.56 -4.60 3.76
C ASP A 52 -11.79 -5.19 3.05
N ASN A 53 -12.97 -4.64 3.28
CA ASN A 53 -14.22 -5.19 2.80
C ASN A 53 -14.87 -4.32 1.72
N ARG A 54 -15.10 -4.92 0.54
CA ARG A 54 -15.73 -4.28 -0.62
C ARG A 54 -17.19 -3.90 -0.43
N LEU A 55 -17.93 -4.70 0.36
CA LEU A 55 -19.40 -4.63 0.41
C LEU A 55 -19.93 -3.76 1.55
N SER A 56 -19.16 -3.57 2.60
CA SER A 56 -19.59 -2.84 3.78
C SER A 56 -18.43 -2.22 4.53
N SER A 57 -18.64 -1.02 5.04
CA SER A 57 -17.73 -0.41 6.01
C SER A 57 -18.39 -0.43 7.38
N ASP A 58 -17.66 -0.90 8.39
CA ASP A 58 -18.07 -0.75 9.77
C ASP A 58 -17.99 0.73 10.18
N ASN A 59 -19.02 1.24 10.84
CA ASN A 59 -19.10 2.66 11.21
C ASN A 59 -17.96 3.09 12.15
N LYS A 60 -17.45 2.20 13.00
CA LYS A 60 -16.31 2.46 13.88
C LYS A 60 -15.03 2.62 13.07
N ILE A 61 -14.82 1.73 12.09
CA ILE A 61 -13.69 1.80 11.18
C ILE A 61 -13.73 3.09 10.38
N LEU A 62 -14.90 3.39 9.76
CA LEU A 62 -15.06 4.60 8.97
C LEU A 62 -14.81 5.86 9.81
N LYS A 63 -15.38 5.94 11.02
CA LYS A 63 -15.14 7.05 11.94
C LYS A 63 -13.65 7.21 12.26
N ALA A 64 -12.96 6.12 12.61
CA ALA A 64 -11.56 6.18 12.98
C ALA A 64 -10.66 6.67 11.83
N ILE A 65 -10.97 6.24 10.61
CA ILE A 65 -10.23 6.69 9.41
C ILE A 65 -10.51 8.16 9.13
N LEU A 66 -11.78 8.62 9.18
CA LEU A 66 -12.12 10.02 8.98
C LEU A 66 -11.46 10.89 10.06
N ASP A 67 -11.48 10.49 11.33
CA ASP A 67 -10.79 11.19 12.41
C ASP A 67 -9.26 11.29 12.12
N LEU A 68 -8.64 10.26 11.53
CA LEU A 68 -7.23 10.28 11.15
C LEU A 68 -6.96 11.33 10.05
N PHE A 69 -7.82 11.39 9.03
CA PHE A 69 -7.70 12.35 7.94
C PHE A 69 -7.99 13.79 8.42
N ASP A 70 -9.00 13.97 9.27
CA ASP A 70 -9.40 15.29 9.79
C ASP A 70 -8.35 15.91 10.71
N ASN A 71 -7.65 15.10 11.50
CA ASN A 71 -6.78 15.61 12.55
C ASN A 71 -5.31 15.50 12.22
N GLU A 72 -4.88 14.31 11.77
CA GLU A 72 -3.44 13.99 11.66
C GLU A 72 -2.91 14.19 10.23
N LEU A 73 -3.74 13.93 9.21
CA LEU A 73 -3.34 13.96 7.80
C LEU A 73 -3.76 15.23 7.05
N LYS A 74 -4.42 16.18 7.71
CA LYS A 74 -4.98 17.41 7.11
C LYS A 74 -3.95 18.30 6.42
N ASP A 75 -2.68 18.28 6.87
CA ASP A 75 -1.61 19.11 6.35
C ASP A 75 -0.75 18.41 5.28
N PHE A 76 -1.09 17.16 4.93
CA PHE A 76 -0.43 16.40 3.87
C PHE A 76 -1.20 16.52 2.55
N HIS A 77 -0.50 16.50 1.44
CA HIS A 77 -1.07 16.28 0.11
C HIS A 77 -1.10 14.78 -0.16
N ILE A 78 -2.30 14.22 -0.33
CA ILE A 78 -2.48 12.77 -0.38
C ILE A 78 -3.05 12.36 -1.72
N HIS A 79 -2.38 11.42 -2.37
CA HIS A 79 -2.81 10.80 -3.62
C HIS A 79 -3.18 9.34 -3.35
N ILE A 80 -4.42 8.95 -3.64
CA ILE A 80 -4.93 7.61 -3.36
C ILE A 80 -5.41 6.97 -4.66
N LEU A 81 -4.93 5.76 -4.96
CA LEU A 81 -5.46 4.96 -6.06
C LEU A 81 -6.53 4.01 -5.52
N VAL A 82 -7.55 3.75 -6.33
CA VAL A 82 -8.54 2.72 -6.02
C VAL A 82 -7.91 1.35 -6.21
N GLY A 83 -7.83 0.55 -5.13
CA GLY A 83 -7.43 -0.84 -5.16
C GLY A 83 -8.61 -1.79 -5.40
N ASN A 84 -8.32 -3.09 -5.44
CA ASN A 84 -9.38 -4.07 -5.69
C ASN A 84 -10.31 -4.28 -4.47
N HIS A 85 -9.83 -4.08 -3.24
CA HIS A 85 -10.66 -4.11 -2.04
C HIS A 85 -11.48 -2.83 -1.83
N ASP A 86 -11.08 -1.72 -2.44
CA ASP A 86 -11.84 -0.47 -2.35
C ASP A 86 -13.05 -0.46 -3.30
N SER A 87 -13.05 -1.27 -4.36
CA SER A 87 -14.11 -1.30 -5.35
C SER A 87 -15.22 -2.29 -4.99
N TYR A 88 -16.48 -1.89 -5.23
CA TYR A 88 -17.65 -2.74 -4.98
C TYR A 88 -17.65 -4.03 -5.81
N LEU A 89 -17.28 -3.92 -7.10
CA LEU A 89 -17.15 -5.06 -8.01
C LEU A 89 -15.72 -5.15 -8.54
N GLU A 90 -15.18 -6.36 -8.66
CA GLU A 90 -13.86 -6.56 -9.29
C GLU A 90 -13.79 -6.09 -10.74
N SER A 91 -14.94 -6.09 -11.42
CA SER A 91 -15.07 -5.69 -12.82
C SER A 91 -15.32 -4.20 -13.04
N SER A 92 -15.43 -3.39 -11.97
CA SER A 92 -15.71 -1.95 -12.10
C SER A 92 -15.26 -1.21 -10.85
N ILE A 93 -14.49 -0.15 -11.04
CA ILE A 93 -14.02 0.74 -9.96
C ILE A 93 -14.88 2.01 -9.81
N HIS A 94 -15.94 2.17 -10.59
CA HIS A 94 -16.80 3.35 -10.55
C HIS A 94 -17.57 3.51 -9.23
N ILE A 95 -17.92 2.39 -8.59
CA ILE A 95 -18.49 2.38 -7.25
C ILE A 95 -17.40 1.88 -6.32
N ASN A 96 -16.83 2.77 -5.51
CA ASN A 96 -15.75 2.46 -4.59
C ASN A 96 -15.92 3.20 -3.26
N SER A 97 -15.31 2.65 -2.22
CA SER A 97 -15.38 3.18 -0.86
C SER A 97 -14.59 4.49 -0.68
N LEU A 98 -13.66 4.79 -1.58
CA LEU A 98 -12.78 5.95 -1.48
C LEU A 98 -13.47 7.28 -1.81
N ARG A 99 -14.72 7.23 -2.32
CA ARG A 99 -15.53 8.43 -2.56
C ARG A 99 -15.68 9.34 -1.34
N VAL A 100 -15.60 8.80 -0.14
CA VAL A 100 -15.64 9.58 1.10
C VAL A 100 -14.47 10.56 1.23
N PHE A 101 -13.35 10.27 0.58
CA PHE A 101 -12.16 11.12 0.63
C PHE A 101 -12.17 12.26 -0.41
N GLU A 102 -13.04 12.24 -1.40
CA GLU A 102 -13.14 13.30 -2.41
C GLU A 102 -13.60 14.65 -1.83
N PHE A 103 -14.16 14.65 -0.61
CA PHE A 103 -14.55 15.86 0.08
C PHE A 103 -13.37 16.60 0.74
N TYR A 104 -12.21 15.96 0.86
CA TYR A 104 -11.00 16.57 1.41
C TYR A 104 -10.23 17.32 0.33
N LYS A 105 -9.96 18.61 0.54
CA LYS A 105 -9.25 19.46 -0.43
C LYS A 105 -7.79 19.07 -0.66
N ASN A 106 -7.19 18.39 0.31
CA ASN A 106 -5.82 17.92 0.30
C ASN A 106 -5.69 16.46 -0.18
N VAL A 107 -6.78 15.82 -0.58
CA VAL A 107 -6.81 14.43 -1.05
C VAL A 107 -7.25 14.39 -2.51
N THR A 108 -6.52 13.63 -3.32
CA THR A 108 -6.91 13.31 -4.70
C THR A 108 -7.08 11.81 -4.83
N VAL A 109 -8.28 11.37 -5.19
CA VAL A 109 -8.59 9.95 -5.46
C VAL A 109 -8.52 9.70 -6.96
N TYR A 110 -7.81 8.65 -7.35
CA TYR A 110 -7.68 8.21 -8.74
C TYR A 110 -8.51 6.93 -8.95
N ASP A 111 -9.64 7.06 -9.61
CA ASP A 111 -10.52 5.98 -10.06
C ASP A 111 -10.41 5.69 -11.56
N LYS A 112 -9.45 6.32 -12.24
CA LYS A 112 -9.08 6.13 -13.65
C LYS A 112 -7.61 6.44 -13.87
N ASN A 113 -7.06 5.87 -14.93
CA ASN A 113 -5.70 6.16 -15.36
C ASN A 113 -5.49 7.65 -15.59
N THR A 114 -4.48 8.22 -14.97
CA THR A 114 -4.26 9.67 -14.98
C THR A 114 -2.77 9.98 -15.01
N SER A 115 -2.34 10.76 -16.00
CA SER A 115 -0.99 11.31 -16.02
C SER A 115 -0.97 12.62 -15.24
N ILE A 116 -0.04 12.73 -14.30
CA ILE A 116 0.18 13.95 -13.51
C ILE A 116 1.62 14.39 -13.59
N GLU A 117 1.86 15.64 -13.24
CA GLU A 117 3.20 16.13 -12.97
C GLU A 117 3.32 16.47 -11.47
N LEU A 118 4.29 15.86 -10.80
CA LEU A 118 4.55 16.11 -9.39
C LEU A 118 6.04 16.36 -9.20
N PHE A 119 6.39 17.54 -8.70
CA PHE A 119 7.79 17.99 -8.50
C PHE A 119 8.67 17.82 -9.74
N GLY A 120 8.13 18.13 -10.94
CA GLY A 120 8.83 18.03 -12.21
C GLY A 120 9.01 16.62 -12.77
N ARG A 121 8.38 15.60 -12.15
CA ARG A 121 8.34 14.22 -12.64
C ARG A 121 6.99 13.91 -13.29
N LYS A 122 7.03 13.27 -14.44
CA LYS A 122 5.84 12.74 -15.09
C LYS A 122 5.49 11.40 -14.45
N ILE A 123 4.32 11.33 -13.84
CA ILE A 123 3.86 10.17 -13.08
C ILE A 123 2.54 9.67 -13.66
N PHE A 124 2.45 8.38 -13.90
CA PHE A 124 1.23 7.70 -14.30
C PHE A 124 0.58 7.05 -13.08
N MET A 125 -0.62 7.51 -12.74
CA MET A 125 -1.44 6.99 -11.65
C MET A 125 -2.42 5.99 -12.23
N CYS A 126 -2.28 4.70 -11.89
CA CYS A 126 -3.05 3.61 -12.47
C CYS A 126 -3.76 2.82 -11.36
N PRO A 127 -5.06 3.04 -11.11
CA PRO A 127 -5.83 2.25 -10.16
C PRO A 127 -6.01 0.81 -10.63
N TRP A 128 -6.74 0.00 -9.87
CA TRP A 128 -7.04 -1.38 -10.20
C TRP A 128 -7.61 -1.53 -11.62
N ILE A 129 -7.01 -2.42 -12.40
CA ILE A 129 -7.37 -2.62 -13.82
C ILE A 129 -8.54 -3.59 -13.91
N THR A 130 -9.67 -3.09 -14.41
CA THR A 130 -10.90 -3.88 -14.61
C THR A 130 -11.08 -4.39 -16.03
N ASN A 131 -10.43 -3.75 -17.02
CA ASN A 131 -10.45 -4.15 -18.42
C ASN A 131 -9.03 -4.14 -18.99
N TYR A 132 -8.47 -5.33 -19.07
CA TYR A 132 -7.09 -5.52 -19.46
C TYR A 132 -6.80 -5.14 -20.92
N GLU A 133 -7.72 -5.47 -21.85
CA GLU A 133 -7.53 -5.10 -23.27
C GLU A 133 -7.49 -3.60 -23.50
N THR A 134 -8.41 -2.88 -22.86
CA THR A 134 -8.46 -1.41 -22.95
C THR A 134 -7.20 -0.79 -22.35
N PHE A 135 -6.78 -1.30 -21.20
CA PHE A 135 -5.57 -0.84 -20.54
C PHE A 135 -4.31 -1.05 -21.39
N LEU A 136 -4.15 -2.22 -22.02
CA LEU A 136 -2.99 -2.47 -22.89
C LEU A 136 -2.92 -1.49 -24.06
N LYS A 137 -4.05 -1.21 -24.71
CA LYS A 137 -4.12 -0.22 -25.80
C LYS A 137 -3.73 1.19 -25.33
N GLU A 138 -4.18 1.57 -24.15
CA GLU A 138 -3.81 2.84 -23.53
C GLU A 138 -2.31 2.88 -23.22
N LEU A 139 -1.77 1.82 -22.62
CA LEU A 139 -0.36 1.71 -22.29
C LEU A 139 0.54 1.75 -23.52
N GLU A 140 0.15 1.13 -24.64
CA GLU A 140 0.89 1.18 -25.91
C GLU A 140 1.04 2.61 -26.43
N THR A 141 -0.01 3.42 -26.31
CA THR A 141 -0.05 4.82 -26.79
C THR A 141 0.48 5.82 -25.77
N LEU A 142 0.69 5.39 -24.53
CA LEU A 142 1.19 6.26 -23.47
C LEU A 142 2.61 6.75 -23.80
N ASN A 143 2.81 8.06 -23.66
CA ASN A 143 4.15 8.64 -23.73
C ASN A 143 5.02 8.16 -22.57
N GLU A 144 6.33 8.36 -22.67
CA GLU A 144 7.25 8.04 -21.58
C GLU A 144 6.94 8.84 -20.31
N HIS A 145 6.95 8.13 -19.18
CA HIS A 145 6.80 8.67 -17.86
C HIS A 145 7.99 8.24 -17.00
N ASP A 146 8.34 9.02 -15.99
CA ASP A 146 9.40 8.66 -15.06
C ASP A 146 8.95 7.53 -14.14
N LEU A 147 7.71 7.65 -13.65
CA LEU A 147 7.14 6.78 -12.62
C LEU A 147 5.74 6.29 -13.01
N CYS A 148 5.41 5.09 -12.55
CA CYS A 148 4.06 4.59 -12.48
C CYS A 148 3.74 4.18 -11.03
N PHE A 149 2.62 4.68 -10.50
CA PHE A 149 2.03 4.13 -9.29
C PHE A 149 0.79 3.35 -9.66
N GLY A 150 0.63 2.16 -9.09
CA GLY A 150 -0.52 1.36 -9.39
C GLY A 150 -0.87 0.32 -8.33
N HIS A 151 -1.96 -0.39 -8.59
CA HIS A 151 -2.39 -1.52 -7.80
C HIS A 151 -2.50 -2.73 -8.74
N PHE A 152 -1.37 -3.43 -8.94
CA PHE A 152 -1.21 -4.39 -10.00
C PHE A 152 -1.06 -5.83 -9.50
N ASN A 153 -1.54 -6.76 -10.33
CA ASN A 153 -1.21 -8.18 -10.22
C ASN A 153 -0.22 -8.53 -11.34
N PHE A 154 1.09 -8.38 -11.09
CA PHE A 154 2.11 -8.79 -12.05
C PHE A 154 2.45 -10.27 -11.90
N SER A 155 2.58 -10.95 -13.05
CA SER A 155 3.10 -12.32 -13.07
C SER A 155 4.58 -12.37 -12.64
N ASN A 156 4.97 -13.50 -12.06
CA ASN A 156 6.32 -13.77 -11.58
C ASN A 156 6.79 -12.86 -10.44
N PHE A 157 5.90 -12.33 -9.62
CA PHE A 157 6.22 -11.62 -8.38
C PHE A 157 5.74 -12.39 -7.16
N LEU A 158 6.35 -12.13 -6.00
CA LEU A 158 6.00 -12.77 -4.74
C LEU A 158 4.62 -12.27 -4.26
N MET A 159 3.64 -13.16 -4.26
CA MET A 159 2.35 -12.94 -3.57
C MET A 159 2.50 -13.08 -2.06
N HIS A 160 3.25 -14.10 -1.65
CA HIS A 160 3.59 -14.43 -0.27
C HIS A 160 5.06 -14.81 -0.21
N LYS A 161 5.61 -14.98 1.00
CA LYS A 161 7.01 -15.17 1.32
C LYS A 161 7.79 -16.08 0.36
N ASP A 162 7.21 -17.19 -0.07
CA ASP A 162 7.88 -18.19 -0.91
C ASP A 162 7.04 -18.59 -2.15
N GLN A 163 6.03 -17.79 -2.49
CA GLN A 163 5.11 -18.11 -3.58
C GLN A 163 5.05 -16.98 -4.60
N GLU A 164 5.62 -17.20 -5.77
CA GLU A 164 5.42 -16.34 -6.94
C GLU A 164 4.09 -16.67 -7.64
N THR A 165 3.45 -15.64 -8.19
CA THR A 165 2.28 -15.83 -9.06
C THR A 165 2.72 -16.12 -10.49
N ASP A 166 2.07 -17.08 -11.15
CA ASP A 166 2.21 -17.37 -12.58
C ASP A 166 1.14 -16.68 -13.43
N HIS A 167 0.18 -16.01 -12.76
CA HIS A 167 -0.91 -15.27 -13.40
C HIS A 167 -0.75 -13.76 -13.21
N GLY A 168 -1.33 -12.99 -14.12
CA GLY A 168 -1.38 -11.53 -14.03
C GLY A 168 -0.82 -10.82 -15.25
N ILE A 169 -0.47 -9.57 -15.07
CA ILE A 169 0.04 -8.69 -16.12
C ILE A 169 1.50 -9.03 -16.40
N SER A 170 1.89 -9.13 -17.69
CA SER A 170 3.31 -9.20 -18.03
C SER A 170 4.02 -7.90 -17.65
N PRO A 171 5.11 -7.97 -16.88
CA PRO A 171 5.86 -6.78 -16.47
C PRO A 171 6.62 -6.10 -17.63
N GLU A 172 6.82 -6.79 -18.75
CA GLU A 172 7.65 -6.34 -19.86
C GLU A 172 7.21 -5.00 -20.48
N LEU A 173 5.89 -4.76 -20.55
CA LEU A 173 5.35 -3.52 -21.08
C LEU A 173 5.70 -2.33 -20.18
N PHE A 174 5.72 -2.55 -18.88
CA PHE A 174 6.03 -1.52 -17.89
C PHE A 174 7.51 -1.13 -17.93
N TYR A 175 8.41 -2.10 -18.08
CA TYR A 175 9.85 -1.84 -18.21
C TYR A 175 10.21 -0.94 -19.40
N LYS A 176 9.37 -0.94 -20.46
CA LYS A 176 9.57 -0.10 -21.65
C LYS A 176 9.03 1.32 -21.50
N LYS A 177 8.11 1.54 -20.56
CA LYS A 177 7.36 2.80 -20.42
C LYS A 177 7.76 3.63 -19.21
N PHE A 178 8.25 2.98 -18.16
CA PHE A 178 8.54 3.61 -16.87
C PHE A 178 9.96 3.25 -16.39
N LYS A 179 10.64 4.23 -15.82
CA LYS A 179 11.92 3.97 -15.13
C LYS A 179 11.68 3.18 -13.86
N LYS A 180 10.57 3.52 -13.15
CA LYS A 180 10.17 2.79 -11.95
C LYS A 180 8.66 2.67 -11.86
N THR A 181 8.18 1.46 -11.58
CA THR A 181 6.79 1.17 -11.25
C THR A 181 6.69 0.75 -9.80
N ILE A 182 5.80 1.39 -9.05
CA ILE A 182 5.58 1.13 -7.62
C ILE A 182 4.15 0.67 -7.44
N SER A 183 3.98 -0.49 -6.84
CA SER A 183 2.67 -1.15 -6.73
C SER A 183 2.30 -1.52 -5.31
N GLY A 184 1.00 -1.43 -5.00
CA GLY A 184 0.31 -2.18 -3.96
C GLY A 184 -0.15 -3.55 -4.47
N HIS A 185 -1.07 -4.20 -3.76
CA HIS A 185 -1.72 -5.48 -4.00
C HIS A 185 -0.98 -6.67 -3.38
N PHE A 186 0.30 -6.85 -3.61
CA PHE A 186 1.05 -7.90 -2.94
C PHE A 186 1.61 -7.41 -1.63
N HIS A 187 1.24 -8.09 -0.54
CA HIS A 187 1.60 -7.67 0.82
C HIS A 187 3.07 -7.89 1.14
N THR A 188 3.73 -8.83 0.45
CA THR A 188 5.17 -9.07 0.61
C THR A 188 5.96 -8.10 -0.26
N ARG A 189 6.88 -7.38 0.36
CA ARG A 189 7.78 -6.49 -0.36
C ARG A 189 8.68 -7.28 -1.30
N SER A 190 8.72 -6.86 -2.56
CA SER A 190 9.59 -7.47 -3.56
C SER A 190 9.91 -6.49 -4.67
N SER A 191 11.03 -6.71 -5.37
CA SER A 191 11.35 -5.93 -6.57
C SER A 191 12.03 -6.78 -7.62
N LYS A 192 11.85 -6.39 -8.88
CA LYS A 192 12.58 -6.96 -10.02
C LYS A 192 13.05 -5.84 -10.94
N LYS A 193 14.32 -5.93 -11.34
CA LYS A 193 14.96 -5.00 -12.28
C LYS A 193 15.07 -5.62 -13.66
N PHE A 194 14.89 -4.78 -14.68
CA PHE A 194 15.12 -5.12 -16.06
C PHE A 194 15.82 -3.93 -16.75
N GLY A 195 17.13 -4.06 -16.98
CA GLY A 195 17.96 -2.95 -17.40
C GLY A 195 17.98 -1.83 -16.35
N GLU A 196 17.61 -0.61 -16.77
CA GLU A 196 17.49 0.55 -15.88
C GLU A 196 16.12 0.70 -15.24
N SER A 197 15.15 -0.11 -15.67
CA SER A 197 13.79 -0.09 -15.15
C SER A 197 13.59 -1.03 -13.98
N GLU A 198 12.69 -0.70 -13.07
CA GLU A 198 12.40 -1.50 -11.88
C GLU A 198 10.90 -1.50 -11.57
N ILE A 199 10.38 -2.67 -11.17
CA ILE A 199 9.04 -2.80 -10.58
C ILE A 199 9.21 -3.17 -9.11
N VAL A 200 8.53 -2.44 -8.22
CA VAL A 200 8.62 -2.58 -6.78
C VAL A 200 7.23 -2.75 -6.18
N TYR A 201 7.01 -3.82 -5.45
CA TYR A 201 5.92 -3.95 -4.48
C TYR A 201 6.43 -3.46 -3.13
N ILE A 202 5.80 -2.43 -2.58
CA ILE A 202 6.23 -1.85 -1.30
C ILE A 202 5.71 -2.63 -0.08
N GLY A 203 4.73 -3.51 -0.29
CA GLY A 203 4.13 -4.33 0.75
C GLY A 203 3.25 -3.54 1.72
N ASN A 204 2.45 -4.26 2.49
CA ASN A 204 1.60 -3.64 3.51
C ASN A 204 2.40 -3.27 4.78
N PRO A 205 1.93 -2.30 5.59
CA PRO A 205 2.75 -1.73 6.66
C PRO A 205 2.79 -2.56 7.96
N TYR A 206 1.95 -3.58 8.11
CA TYR A 206 1.84 -4.36 9.35
C TYR A 206 1.38 -5.81 9.08
N HIS A 207 1.52 -6.69 10.05
CA HIS A 207 1.04 -8.06 9.95
C HIS A 207 -0.50 -8.11 9.96
N LEU A 208 -1.08 -8.77 8.97
CA LEU A 208 -2.53 -9.01 8.87
C LEU A 208 -2.90 -10.47 9.15
N THR A 209 -1.96 -11.39 8.90
CA THR A 209 -2.19 -12.83 9.01
C THR A 209 -0.99 -13.56 9.60
N ARG A 210 -1.19 -14.83 9.99
CA ARG A 210 -0.09 -15.70 10.47
C ARG A 210 0.96 -16.00 9.40
N THR A 211 0.62 -15.87 8.13
CA THR A 211 1.60 -16.04 7.04
C THR A 211 2.66 -14.95 7.01
N ASP A 212 2.39 -13.83 7.70
CA ASP A 212 3.33 -12.70 7.79
C ASP A 212 4.42 -12.91 8.86
N ILE A 213 4.41 -14.03 9.60
CA ILE A 213 5.43 -14.34 10.61
C ILE A 213 6.82 -14.32 9.97
N GLY A 214 7.69 -13.48 10.54
CA GLY A 214 9.07 -13.31 10.09
C GLY A 214 9.23 -12.40 8.87
N ASP A 215 8.16 -11.76 8.39
CA ASP A 215 8.23 -10.70 7.39
C ASP A 215 8.38 -9.34 8.07
N GLU A 216 9.36 -8.56 7.65
CA GLU A 216 9.47 -7.17 8.04
C GLU A 216 8.42 -6.35 7.29
N ARG A 217 7.55 -5.69 8.03
CA ARG A 217 6.50 -4.81 7.50
C ARG A 217 6.81 -3.35 7.80
N GLY A 218 6.30 -2.44 6.98
CA GLY A 218 6.55 -1.03 7.18
C GLY A 218 6.11 -0.19 6.01
N TYR A 219 6.71 0.96 5.84
CA TYR A 219 6.40 1.90 4.79
C TYR A 219 7.65 2.29 4.00
N SER A 220 7.47 3.02 2.93
CA SER A 220 8.57 3.41 2.06
C SER A 220 8.62 4.92 1.85
N ILE A 221 9.82 5.45 1.61
CA ILE A 221 10.05 6.84 1.23
C ILE A 221 10.75 6.82 -0.12
N LEU A 222 10.16 7.47 -1.12
CA LEU A 222 10.74 7.64 -2.44
C LEU A 222 11.43 9.01 -2.53
N ASP A 223 12.69 9.02 -2.92
CA ASP A 223 13.36 10.22 -3.36
C ASP A 223 13.12 10.43 -4.86
N LEU A 224 12.41 11.51 -5.22
CA LEU A 224 12.06 11.81 -6.60
C LEU A 224 13.25 12.27 -7.46
N ASP A 225 14.34 12.72 -6.85
CA ASP A 225 15.51 13.16 -7.58
C ASP A 225 16.33 11.96 -8.07
N THR A 226 16.53 10.96 -7.20
CA THR A 226 17.32 9.75 -7.48
C THR A 226 16.49 8.53 -7.88
N LEU A 227 15.18 8.53 -7.61
CA LEU A 227 14.26 7.42 -7.70
C LEU A 227 14.62 6.25 -6.76
N GLU A 228 15.41 6.50 -5.72
CA GLU A 228 15.71 5.52 -4.70
C GLU A 228 14.57 5.40 -3.68
N ILE A 229 14.33 4.19 -3.21
CA ILE A 229 13.32 3.88 -2.21
C ILE A 229 14.03 3.46 -0.92
N GLU A 230 13.79 4.22 0.14
CA GLU A 230 14.13 3.85 1.52
C GLU A 230 12.95 3.08 2.12
N TYR A 231 13.23 1.93 2.71
CA TYR A 231 12.24 1.18 3.48
C TYR A 231 12.41 1.45 4.97
N VAL A 232 11.29 1.71 5.67
CA VAL A 232 11.26 1.96 7.11
C VAL A 232 10.38 0.89 7.78
N GLU A 233 10.98 0.09 8.66
CA GLU A 233 10.28 -0.95 9.40
C GLU A 233 9.25 -0.36 10.38
N ASN A 234 8.06 -0.94 10.43
CA ASN A 234 7.04 -0.64 11.43
C ASN A 234 7.38 -1.32 12.77
N LYS A 235 7.60 -0.49 13.79
CA LYS A 235 7.94 -0.92 15.15
C LYS A 235 6.79 -0.74 16.15
N LYS A 236 5.61 -0.30 15.68
CA LYS A 236 4.50 0.12 16.54
C LYS A 236 3.30 -0.83 16.51
N SER A 237 3.12 -1.55 15.40
CA SER A 237 2.00 -2.46 15.27
C SER A 237 2.28 -3.81 15.91
N ILE A 238 1.20 -4.49 16.29
CA ILE A 238 1.25 -5.88 16.71
C ILE A 238 1.82 -6.76 15.59
N LYS A 239 2.56 -7.80 15.98
CA LYS A 239 3.11 -8.80 15.07
C LYS A 239 2.50 -10.17 15.36
N PHE A 240 2.51 -11.06 14.39
CA PHE A 240 2.36 -12.48 14.63
C PHE A 240 3.75 -13.06 14.88
N VAL A 241 3.94 -13.73 16.00
CA VAL A 241 5.20 -14.37 16.38
C VAL A 241 4.99 -15.85 16.67
N LYS A 242 6.01 -16.66 16.41
CA LYS A 242 5.97 -18.11 16.60
C LYS A 242 7.07 -18.52 17.57
N TYR A 243 6.70 -19.33 18.54
CA TYR A 243 7.63 -19.99 19.44
C TYR A 243 7.46 -21.51 19.40
N ASN A 244 8.57 -22.25 19.53
CA ASN A 244 8.55 -23.69 19.68
C ASN A 244 8.84 -24.01 21.14
N TYR A 245 7.99 -24.83 21.79
CA TYR A 245 8.28 -25.31 23.13
C TYR A 245 9.49 -26.26 23.09
N PRO A 246 10.47 -26.17 24.02
CA PRO A 246 10.49 -25.34 25.24
C PRO A 246 11.27 -24.01 25.12
N ASP A 247 11.28 -23.35 23.98
CA ASP A 247 11.97 -22.09 23.81
C ASP A 247 11.52 -21.06 24.86
N PHE A 248 12.44 -20.18 25.22
CA PHE A 248 12.15 -19.12 26.18
C PHE A 248 11.30 -18.03 25.53
N LEU A 249 10.15 -17.73 26.15
CA LEU A 249 9.28 -16.66 25.68
C LEU A 249 9.74 -15.31 26.23
N ASN A 250 9.88 -14.32 25.34
CA ASN A 250 10.13 -12.94 25.73
C ASN A 250 8.81 -12.30 26.20
N GLU A 251 8.78 -11.69 27.39
CA GLU A 251 7.59 -11.03 27.92
C GLU A 251 7.06 -9.90 27.00
N GLU A 252 7.95 -9.17 26.32
CA GLU A 252 7.60 -8.10 25.40
C GLU A 252 6.84 -8.65 24.18
N ASP A 253 7.28 -9.79 23.65
CA ASP A 253 6.60 -10.45 22.53
C ASP A 253 5.25 -11.01 22.92
N ILE A 254 5.09 -11.50 24.17
CA ILE A 254 3.83 -12.06 24.65
C ILE A 254 2.81 -10.94 24.89
N SER A 255 3.22 -9.82 25.48
CA SER A 255 2.30 -8.78 25.93
C SER A 255 1.74 -7.93 24.80
N ASN A 256 2.42 -7.83 23.66
CA ASN A 256 2.10 -6.89 22.60
C ASN A 256 1.87 -7.54 21.21
N ASN A 257 1.86 -8.87 21.12
CA ASN A 257 1.79 -9.57 19.84
C ASN A 257 0.80 -10.74 19.87
N HIS A 258 0.44 -11.25 18.69
CA HIS A 258 -0.22 -12.53 18.55
C HIS A 258 0.82 -13.65 18.58
N VAL A 259 0.76 -14.49 19.63
CA VAL A 259 1.76 -15.54 19.86
C VAL A 259 1.18 -16.91 19.56
N ASP A 260 1.81 -17.64 18.64
CA ASP A 260 1.54 -19.06 18.39
C ASP A 260 2.63 -19.91 19.06
N ILE A 261 2.24 -20.83 19.95
CA ILE A 261 3.16 -21.76 20.63
C ILE A 261 2.94 -23.15 20.05
N TYR A 262 4.01 -23.76 19.54
CA TYR A 262 4.03 -25.11 19.00
C TYR A 262 4.69 -26.04 20.05
N VAL A 263 4.00 -27.11 20.40
CA VAL A 263 4.41 -28.12 21.39
C VAL A 263 4.82 -29.41 20.70
#